data_2c616daa63f95125ece2d15898c45637
#
_entry.id   2c616daa63f95125ece2d15898c45637
#
_cell.length_a   1.000
_cell.length_b   1.000
_cell.length_c   1.000
_cell.angle_alpha   90.00
_cell.angle_beta   90.00
_cell.angle_gamma   90.00
#
_symmetry.space_group_name_H-M   'P 1'
#
loop_
_entity.id
_entity.type
_entity.pdbx_description
1 polymer ?
#
loop_
_entity_poly.entity_id
_entity_poly.type
_entity_poly.pdbx_seq_one_letter_code
_entity_poly.pdbx_strand_id
1 'polypeptide(L)'
;MKKFLGFALILVLSIALAACGSEKDKSGSDTEKESKKLVVGASNVPHAEILEEAKPLLKEKGIELKIETFQDYVLPNKALNDKELDANYFQHIPYLEGQIKENGYDFVNAGGIHIEPIALYSQKYKSIDKLPEGATIIMSSSVADHGRALSLLEKNGLITLKEGIDKTTATTKDIVENKKNLKFDADY
;
A
#
# COMPACT_ATOMS: atom_id res chain seq x y z
N MET A 1 25.33 -23.58 68.54
CA MET A 1 24.36 -24.44 67.82
C MET A 1 23.60 -23.72 66.71
N LYS A 2 23.24 -22.41 66.79
CA LYS A 2 22.51 -21.70 65.76
C LYS A 2 23.24 -21.41 64.44
N LYS A 3 24.60 -21.39 64.45
CA LYS A 3 25.45 -21.13 63.28
C LYS A 3 25.64 -22.36 62.37
N PHE A 4 25.57 -23.58 62.97
CA PHE A 4 25.70 -24.83 62.20
C PHE A 4 24.42 -25.21 61.41
N LEU A 5 23.27 -24.76 61.92
CA LEU A 5 21.99 -25.04 61.25
C LEU A 5 21.83 -24.25 59.94
N GLY A 6 22.40 -23.03 59.85
CA GLY A 6 22.39 -22.23 58.63
C GLY A 6 23.26 -22.80 57.51
N PHE A 7 24.38 -23.39 57.83
CA PHE A 7 25.27 -24.00 56.85
C PHE A 7 24.74 -25.32 56.28
N ALA A 8 24.02 -26.10 57.12
CA ALA A 8 23.38 -27.33 56.67
C ALA A 8 22.19 -27.04 55.68
N LEU A 9 21.47 -25.93 55.89
CA LEU A 9 20.35 -25.54 55.03
C LEU A 9 20.83 -25.07 53.65
N ILE A 10 21.96 -24.36 53.56
CA ILE A 10 22.55 -23.91 52.28
C ILE A 10 23.13 -25.07 51.48
N LEU A 11 23.68 -26.10 52.16
CA LEU A 11 24.25 -27.29 51.51
C LEU A 11 23.15 -28.19 50.91
N VAL A 12 21.98 -28.28 51.56
CA VAL A 12 20.84 -29.06 51.07
C VAL A 12 20.16 -28.35 49.86
N LEU A 13 20.17 -27.00 49.83
CA LEU A 13 19.59 -26.25 48.72
C LEU A 13 20.45 -26.31 47.43
N SER A 14 21.78 -26.47 47.58
CA SER A 14 22.70 -26.61 46.44
C SER A 14 22.64 -27.99 45.77
N ILE A 15 22.22 -29.03 46.47
CA ILE A 15 22.07 -30.38 45.89
C ILE A 15 20.76 -30.55 45.10
N ALA A 16 19.72 -29.74 45.40
CA ALA A 16 18.47 -29.77 44.68
C ALA A 16 18.51 -29.15 43.26
N LEU A 17 19.56 -28.34 42.94
CA LEU A 17 19.75 -27.76 41.60
C LEU A 17 20.58 -28.63 40.65
N ALA A 18 21.16 -29.73 41.11
CA ALA A 18 21.97 -30.63 40.28
C ALA A 18 21.21 -31.85 39.74
N ALA A 19 19.93 -32.02 40.05
CA ALA A 19 19.12 -33.16 39.66
C ALA A 19 18.26 -32.99 38.39
N CYS A 20 18.44 -31.87 37.67
CA CYS A 20 17.80 -31.66 36.36
C CYS A 20 18.84 -31.60 35.24
N GLY A 21 19.58 -32.67 35.04
CA GLY A 21 20.55 -32.76 33.95
C GLY A 21 20.86 -34.18 33.59
N SER A 22 20.02 -34.87 32.86
CA SER A 22 20.33 -35.90 31.86
C SER A 22 19.08 -36.74 31.52
N GLU A 23 18.33 -36.28 30.60
CA GLU A 23 17.63 -37.17 29.71
C GLU A 23 17.90 -36.74 28.26
N LYS A 24 18.69 -37.56 27.59
CA LYS A 24 18.90 -37.50 26.16
C LYS A 24 17.60 -38.00 25.50
N ASP A 25 16.63 -37.13 25.36
CA ASP A 25 15.64 -37.33 24.35
C ASP A 25 16.10 -36.67 23.05
N LYS A 26 16.34 -37.50 22.08
CA LYS A 26 16.43 -37.15 20.68
C LYS A 26 15.05 -36.65 20.24
N SER A 27 14.75 -35.42 20.54
CA SER A 27 13.69 -34.69 19.87
C SER A 27 14.35 -33.81 18.81
N GLY A 28 13.97 -34.02 17.56
CA GLY A 28 14.47 -33.27 16.43
C GLY A 28 14.40 -31.77 16.72
N SER A 29 15.52 -31.10 16.54
CA SER A 29 15.58 -29.66 16.48
C SER A 29 14.89 -29.24 15.19
N ASP A 30 13.57 -29.17 15.21
CA ASP A 30 12.87 -28.21 14.40
C ASP A 30 13.22 -26.84 14.96
N THR A 31 14.28 -26.27 14.42
CA THR A 31 14.51 -24.84 14.52
C THR A 31 13.34 -24.22 13.76
N GLU A 32 12.23 -23.91 14.46
CA GLU A 32 11.27 -22.96 13.98
C GLU A 32 12.09 -21.72 13.64
N LYS A 33 12.32 -21.51 12.35
CA LYS A 33 12.84 -20.24 11.85
C LYS A 33 11.81 -19.22 12.27
N GLU A 34 12.20 -18.36 13.22
CA GLU A 34 11.38 -17.25 13.68
C GLU A 34 10.87 -16.51 12.43
N SER A 35 9.58 -16.64 12.15
CA SER A 35 8.98 -16.05 10.94
C SER A 35 9.03 -14.53 11.10
N LYS A 36 9.63 -13.86 10.12
CA LYS A 36 9.62 -12.40 10.08
C LYS A 36 8.21 -11.93 9.73
N LYS A 37 7.57 -11.21 10.63
CA LYS A 37 6.27 -10.59 10.36
C LYS A 37 6.44 -9.34 9.52
N LEU A 38 5.61 -9.21 8.48
CA LEU A 38 5.53 -8.06 7.59
C LEU A 38 4.08 -7.56 7.54
N VAL A 39 3.84 -6.32 7.91
CA VAL A 39 2.51 -5.69 7.88
C VAL A 39 2.44 -4.75 6.69
N VAL A 40 1.55 -5.03 5.74
CA VAL A 40 1.40 -4.24 4.52
C VAL A 40 0.01 -3.67 4.41
N GLY A 41 -0.08 -2.34 4.27
CA GLY A 41 -1.33 -1.63 3.98
C GLY A 41 -1.67 -1.69 2.50
N ALA A 42 -2.92 -1.95 2.15
CA ALA A 42 -3.36 -2.04 0.77
C ALA A 42 -4.79 -1.52 0.58
N SER A 43 -5.13 -1.05 -0.62
CA SER A 43 -6.53 -0.90 -1.00
C SER A 43 -7.16 -2.26 -1.27
N ASN A 44 -8.49 -2.39 -1.12
CA ASN A 44 -9.17 -3.69 -1.18
C ASN A 44 -8.94 -4.42 -2.51
N VAL A 45 -9.24 -3.75 -3.62
CA VAL A 45 -9.17 -4.31 -4.98
C VAL A 45 -8.35 -3.35 -5.86
N PRO A 46 -7.40 -3.86 -6.61
CA PRO A 46 -6.92 -5.24 -6.69
C PRO A 46 -5.80 -5.58 -5.69
N HIS A 47 -5.28 -4.61 -4.94
CA HIS A 47 -4.01 -4.70 -4.22
C HIS A 47 -4.02 -5.73 -3.10
N ALA A 48 -5.05 -5.74 -2.24
CA ALA A 48 -5.15 -6.75 -1.17
C ALA A 48 -5.30 -8.16 -1.75
N GLU A 49 -6.04 -8.34 -2.86
CA GLU A 49 -6.20 -9.62 -3.54
C GLU A 49 -4.85 -10.15 -4.05
N ILE A 50 -4.03 -9.28 -4.65
CA ILE A 50 -2.68 -9.65 -5.12
C ILE A 50 -1.79 -10.05 -3.93
N LEU A 51 -1.88 -9.35 -2.80
CA LEU A 51 -1.12 -9.67 -1.60
C LEU A 51 -1.58 -11.00 -0.97
N GLU A 52 -2.88 -11.32 -1.02
CA GLU A 52 -3.39 -12.63 -0.56
C GLU A 52 -2.77 -13.78 -1.37
N GLU A 53 -2.63 -13.64 -2.69
CA GLU A 53 -1.94 -14.62 -3.54
C GLU A 53 -0.43 -14.71 -3.23
N ALA A 54 0.18 -13.62 -2.75
CA ALA A 54 1.59 -13.62 -2.35
C ALA A 54 1.85 -14.27 -0.99
N LYS A 55 0.86 -14.35 -0.08
CA LYS A 55 1.00 -14.92 1.27
C LYS A 55 1.67 -16.30 1.32
N PRO A 56 1.19 -17.32 0.57
CA PRO A 56 1.80 -18.63 0.60
C PRO A 56 3.26 -18.62 0.15
N LEU A 57 3.59 -17.82 -0.86
CA LEU A 57 4.96 -17.68 -1.38
C LEU A 57 5.91 -17.03 -0.36
N LEU A 58 5.41 -16.07 0.39
CA LEU A 58 6.17 -15.42 1.46
C LEU A 58 6.35 -16.34 2.66
N LYS A 59 5.33 -17.12 3.01
CA LYS A 59 5.39 -18.10 4.10
C LYS A 59 6.46 -19.16 3.84
N GLU A 60 6.61 -19.65 2.62
CA GLU A 60 7.68 -20.57 2.22
C GLU A 60 9.07 -19.97 2.45
N LYS A 61 9.18 -18.64 2.39
CA LYS A 61 10.42 -17.89 2.66
C LYS A 61 10.60 -17.50 4.15
N GLY A 62 9.69 -17.96 5.03
CA GLY A 62 9.72 -17.65 6.45
C GLY A 62 9.23 -16.23 6.77
N ILE A 63 8.37 -15.64 5.91
CA ILE A 63 7.76 -14.33 6.10
C ILE A 63 6.27 -14.51 6.34
N GLU A 64 5.76 -14.03 7.48
CA GLU A 64 4.35 -13.94 7.79
C GLU A 64 3.81 -12.59 7.33
N LEU A 65 3.02 -12.59 6.23
CA LEU A 65 2.39 -11.39 5.71
C LEU A 65 1.06 -11.13 6.42
N LYS A 66 0.93 -9.95 7.07
CA LYS A 66 -0.33 -9.38 7.54
C LYS A 66 -0.75 -8.27 6.58
N ILE A 67 -1.98 -8.31 6.09
CA ILE A 67 -2.56 -7.30 5.19
C ILE A 67 -3.55 -6.48 5.99
N GLU A 68 -3.37 -5.15 5.97
CA GLU A 68 -4.31 -4.15 6.50
C GLU A 68 -4.98 -3.45 5.32
N THR A 69 -6.32 -3.50 5.24
CA THR A 69 -7.05 -2.91 4.12
C THR A 69 -7.60 -1.54 4.45
N PHE A 70 -7.52 -0.63 3.47
CA PHE A 70 -7.99 0.75 3.57
C PHE A 70 -8.98 1.05 2.44
N GLN A 71 -9.95 1.93 2.73
CA GLN A 71 -10.99 2.36 1.78
C GLN A 71 -10.68 3.71 1.12
N ASP A 72 -9.64 4.39 1.56
CA ASP A 72 -9.21 5.70 1.08
C ASP A 72 -7.71 5.72 0.75
N TYR A 73 -7.23 6.83 0.19
CA TYR A 73 -5.84 6.97 -0.25
C TYR A 73 -4.96 7.80 0.71
N VAL A 74 -5.52 8.30 1.81
CA VAL A 74 -4.79 9.12 2.80
C VAL A 74 -4.25 8.24 3.93
N LEU A 75 -5.12 7.40 4.48
CA LEU A 75 -4.80 6.58 5.67
C LEU A 75 -3.63 5.61 5.47
N PRO A 76 -3.43 4.95 4.30
CA PRO A 76 -2.30 4.04 4.13
C PRO A 76 -0.94 4.72 4.30
N ASN A 77 -0.79 5.96 3.80
CA ASN A 77 0.45 6.71 3.97
C ASN A 77 0.63 7.21 5.41
N LYS A 78 -0.46 7.64 6.05
CA LYS A 78 -0.43 8.04 7.45
C LYS A 78 -0.02 6.89 8.36
N ALA A 79 -0.63 5.71 8.22
CA ALA A 79 -0.31 4.52 9.00
C ALA A 79 1.15 4.06 8.79
N LEU A 80 1.68 4.16 7.57
CA LEU A 80 3.09 3.88 7.29
C LEU A 80 4.01 4.88 8.00
N ASN A 81 3.70 6.18 7.95
CA ASN A 81 4.47 7.21 8.65
C ASN A 81 4.44 7.02 10.18
N ASP A 82 3.30 6.62 10.72
CA ASP A 82 3.10 6.36 12.15
C ASP A 82 3.71 5.01 12.59
N LYS A 83 4.34 4.27 11.68
CA LYS A 83 4.99 2.96 11.90
C LYS A 83 4.02 1.85 12.32
N GLU A 84 2.78 1.97 11.97
CA GLU A 84 1.76 0.92 12.11
C GLU A 84 1.86 -0.13 11.00
N LEU A 85 2.49 0.25 9.88
CA LEU A 85 2.78 -0.59 8.72
C LEU A 85 4.29 -0.62 8.45
N ASP A 86 4.76 -1.72 7.88
CA ASP A 86 6.13 -1.85 7.36
C ASP A 86 6.23 -1.36 5.90
N ALA A 87 5.14 -1.48 5.15
CA ALA A 87 5.00 -1.01 3.78
C ALA A 87 3.54 -0.73 3.43
N ASN A 88 3.31 -0.04 2.32
CA ASN A 88 1.99 -0.01 1.69
C ASN A 88 2.08 -0.35 0.18
N TYR A 89 0.97 -0.84 -0.35
CA TYR A 89 0.82 -1.23 -1.74
C TYR A 89 -0.56 -0.79 -2.25
N PHE A 90 -0.63 0.40 -2.87
CA PHE A 90 -1.88 0.95 -3.38
C PHE A 90 -1.68 2.09 -4.40
N GLN A 91 -0.55 2.79 -4.37
CA GLN A 91 -0.38 4.08 -5.01
C GLN A 91 0.55 4.02 -6.22
N HIS A 92 0.36 4.92 -7.17
CA HIS A 92 1.27 5.14 -8.27
C HIS A 92 2.32 6.21 -7.91
N ILE A 93 3.43 6.22 -8.64
CA ILE A 93 4.59 7.08 -8.34
C ILE A 93 4.22 8.57 -8.23
N PRO A 94 3.44 9.18 -9.15
CA PRO A 94 3.10 10.60 -9.04
C PRO A 94 2.31 10.95 -7.77
N TYR A 95 1.44 10.04 -7.29
CA TYR A 95 0.74 10.24 -6.02
C TYR A 95 1.70 10.15 -4.84
N LEU A 96 2.57 9.12 -4.80
CA LEU A 96 3.59 8.97 -3.76
C LEU A 96 4.48 10.21 -3.65
N GLU A 97 5.00 10.71 -4.78
CA GLU A 97 5.86 11.90 -4.83
C GLU A 97 5.12 13.16 -4.33
N GLY A 98 3.85 13.33 -4.72
CA GLY A 98 2.99 14.39 -4.21
C GLY A 98 2.82 14.30 -2.70
N GLN A 99 2.51 13.13 -2.16
CA GLN A 99 2.32 12.91 -0.73
C GLN A 99 3.60 13.13 0.08
N ILE A 100 4.75 12.69 -0.43
CA ILE A 100 6.06 12.98 0.18
C ILE A 100 6.29 14.50 0.26
N LYS A 101 6.06 15.21 -0.84
CA LYS A 101 6.27 16.65 -0.92
C LYS A 101 5.32 17.45 -0.01
N GLU A 102 4.05 17.06 0.03
CA GLU A 102 3.00 17.78 0.77
C GLU A 102 3.08 17.55 2.28
N ASN A 103 3.38 16.32 2.69
CA ASN A 103 3.32 15.91 4.10
C ASN A 103 4.70 15.74 4.74
N GLY A 104 5.79 15.80 3.96
CA GLY A 104 7.15 15.62 4.47
C GLY A 104 7.46 14.18 4.86
N TYR A 105 6.80 13.20 4.27
CA TYR A 105 7.07 11.79 4.54
C TYR A 105 8.46 11.37 4.06
N ASP A 106 9.13 10.52 4.83
CA ASP A 106 10.42 9.91 4.49
C ASP A 106 10.21 8.49 3.94
N PHE A 107 9.54 8.41 2.79
CA PHE A 107 9.24 7.14 2.13
C PHE A 107 10.18 6.86 0.97
N VAL A 108 10.40 5.57 0.72
CA VAL A 108 11.12 5.09 -0.46
C VAL A 108 10.20 4.23 -1.32
N ASN A 109 10.33 4.36 -2.64
CA ASN A 109 9.66 3.48 -3.58
C ASN A 109 10.42 2.15 -3.66
N ALA A 110 9.83 1.07 -3.15
CA ALA A 110 10.41 -0.26 -3.18
C ALA A 110 10.36 -0.93 -4.57
N GLY A 111 9.51 -0.43 -5.47
CA GLY A 111 9.39 -0.91 -6.85
C GLY A 111 7.97 -0.88 -7.39
N GLY A 112 7.86 -0.97 -8.71
CA GLY A 112 6.58 -1.14 -9.41
C GLY A 112 6.17 -2.60 -9.46
N ILE A 113 4.91 -2.90 -9.16
CA ILE A 113 4.38 -4.27 -9.15
C ILE A 113 3.52 -4.53 -10.40
N HIS A 114 2.56 -3.64 -10.70
CA HIS A 114 1.67 -3.76 -11.85
C HIS A 114 1.26 -2.39 -12.37
N ILE A 115 0.57 -2.37 -13.51
CA ILE A 115 0.02 -1.18 -14.12
C ILE A 115 -1.50 -1.30 -14.18
N GLU A 116 -2.20 -0.29 -13.67
CA GLU A 116 -3.65 -0.14 -13.83
C GLU A 116 -3.93 0.85 -14.95
N PRO A 117 -4.52 0.38 -16.07
CA PRO A 117 -4.87 1.28 -17.16
C PRO A 117 -6.04 2.18 -16.75
N ILE A 118 -5.96 3.46 -17.14
CA ILE A 118 -7.09 4.38 -17.01
C ILE A 118 -8.00 4.26 -18.23
N ALA A 119 -9.31 4.34 -18.04
CA ALA A 119 -10.28 4.28 -19.13
C ALA A 119 -11.47 5.18 -18.84
N LEU A 120 -12.19 5.57 -19.91
CA LEU A 120 -13.46 6.27 -19.83
C LEU A 120 -14.61 5.26 -19.92
N TYR A 121 -15.46 5.25 -18.91
CA TYR A 121 -16.62 4.34 -18.81
C TYR A 121 -17.93 5.11 -18.95
N SER A 122 -18.95 4.50 -19.52
CA SER A 122 -20.30 5.05 -19.55
C SER A 122 -21.35 3.95 -19.61
N GLN A 123 -22.39 4.09 -18.79
CA GLN A 123 -23.60 3.29 -18.91
C GLN A 123 -24.57 3.84 -19.98
N LYS A 124 -24.49 5.15 -20.28
CA LYS A 124 -25.40 5.86 -21.16
C LYS A 124 -24.97 5.85 -22.63
N TYR A 125 -23.66 5.99 -22.89
CA TYR A 125 -23.11 6.20 -24.22
C TYR A 125 -22.21 5.04 -24.62
N LYS A 126 -22.40 4.53 -25.83
CA LYS A 126 -21.67 3.35 -26.34
C LYS A 126 -20.34 3.69 -27.01
N SER A 127 -20.09 4.96 -27.29
CA SER A 127 -18.85 5.46 -27.89
C SER A 127 -18.65 6.93 -27.57
N ILE A 128 -17.40 7.40 -27.67
CA ILE A 128 -17.00 8.80 -27.48
C ILE A 128 -17.75 9.74 -28.42
N ASP A 129 -17.99 9.33 -29.68
CA ASP A 129 -18.70 10.14 -30.68
C ASP A 129 -20.14 10.46 -30.26
N LYS A 130 -20.74 9.58 -29.45
CA LYS A 130 -22.12 9.72 -28.96
C LYS A 130 -22.23 10.58 -27.68
N LEU A 131 -21.11 11.05 -27.13
CA LEU A 131 -21.17 12.00 -26.02
C LEU A 131 -21.82 13.31 -26.47
N PRO A 132 -22.88 13.77 -25.80
CA PRO A 132 -23.54 15.04 -26.14
C PRO A 132 -22.67 16.22 -25.75
N GLU A 133 -22.96 17.38 -26.30
CA GLU A 133 -22.45 18.65 -25.82
C GLU A 133 -22.84 18.86 -24.35
N GLY A 134 -21.91 19.38 -23.55
CA GLY A 134 -22.10 19.63 -22.12
C GLY A 134 -22.13 18.36 -21.23
N ALA A 135 -21.72 17.19 -21.77
CA ALA A 135 -21.63 15.98 -20.97
C ALA A 135 -20.69 16.18 -19.79
N THR A 136 -21.05 15.62 -18.62
CA THR A 136 -20.20 15.64 -17.43
C THR A 136 -19.29 14.42 -17.41
N ILE A 137 -18.00 14.67 -17.24
CA ILE A 137 -16.96 13.68 -17.00
C ILE A 137 -16.63 13.70 -15.50
N ILE A 138 -16.88 12.58 -14.84
CA ILE A 138 -16.47 12.39 -13.45
C ILE A 138 -15.02 11.91 -13.46
N MET A 139 -14.16 12.58 -12.73
CA MET A 139 -12.74 12.25 -12.59
C MET A 139 -12.45 11.79 -11.16
N SER A 140 -11.28 11.21 -10.95
CA SER A 140 -10.76 10.90 -9.62
C SER A 140 -10.68 12.18 -8.76
N SER A 141 -11.02 12.07 -7.47
CA SER A 141 -10.76 13.14 -6.50
C SER A 141 -9.25 13.35 -6.25
N SER A 142 -8.41 12.39 -6.64
CA SER A 142 -6.95 12.54 -6.61
C SER A 142 -6.47 13.41 -7.76
N VAL A 143 -5.92 14.59 -7.43
CA VAL A 143 -5.34 15.51 -8.42
C VAL A 143 -4.23 14.85 -9.24
N ALA A 144 -3.49 13.91 -8.66
CA ALA A 144 -2.43 13.15 -9.33
C ALA A 144 -2.93 12.29 -10.51
N ASP A 145 -4.24 12.01 -10.60
CA ASP A 145 -4.85 11.28 -11.71
C ASP A 145 -5.35 12.20 -12.83
N HIS A 146 -5.53 13.49 -12.55
CA HIS A 146 -6.14 14.42 -13.50
C HIS A 146 -5.35 14.50 -14.81
N GLY A 147 -4.02 14.60 -14.75
CA GLY A 147 -3.17 14.65 -15.92
C GLY A 147 -3.33 13.44 -16.84
N ARG A 148 -3.47 12.24 -16.24
CA ARG A 148 -3.70 10.99 -16.98
C ARG A 148 -5.09 10.97 -17.65
N ALA A 149 -6.13 11.39 -16.91
CA ALA A 149 -7.50 11.48 -17.44
C ALA A 149 -7.58 12.49 -18.58
N LEU A 150 -7.04 13.69 -18.40
CA LEU A 150 -7.02 14.73 -19.42
C LEU A 150 -6.22 14.32 -20.66
N SER A 151 -5.06 13.67 -20.49
CA SER A 151 -4.28 13.12 -21.60
C SER A 151 -5.04 12.06 -22.39
N LEU A 152 -5.84 11.22 -21.71
CA LEU A 152 -6.72 10.27 -22.38
C LEU A 152 -7.79 10.96 -23.23
N LEU A 153 -8.41 12.01 -22.71
CA LEU A 153 -9.42 12.80 -23.43
C LEU A 153 -8.81 13.53 -24.62
N GLU A 154 -7.63 14.12 -24.46
CA GLU A 154 -6.89 14.77 -25.56
C GLU A 154 -6.52 13.77 -26.66
N LYS A 155 -5.97 12.62 -26.30
CA LYS A 155 -5.63 11.55 -27.26
C LYS A 155 -6.84 11.12 -28.10
N ASN A 156 -8.02 11.22 -27.54
CA ASN A 156 -9.28 10.91 -28.23
C ASN A 156 -9.96 12.13 -28.87
N GLY A 157 -9.27 13.26 -28.94
CA GLY A 157 -9.73 14.46 -29.67
C GLY A 157 -10.90 15.19 -29.03
N LEU A 158 -11.20 14.94 -27.75
CA LEU A 158 -12.28 15.60 -27.01
C LEU A 158 -11.88 16.99 -26.49
N ILE A 159 -10.61 17.14 -26.12
CA ILE A 159 -10.02 18.39 -25.62
C ILE A 159 -8.66 18.62 -26.27
N THR A 160 -8.12 19.81 -26.10
CA THR A 160 -6.71 20.13 -26.38
C THR A 160 -6.11 20.74 -25.11
N LEU A 161 -4.96 20.26 -24.71
CA LEU A 161 -4.20 20.82 -23.58
C LEU A 161 -3.20 21.87 -24.09
N LYS A 162 -2.81 22.79 -23.22
CA LYS A 162 -1.80 23.80 -23.49
C LYS A 162 -0.48 23.13 -23.89
N GLU A 163 0.18 23.70 -24.92
CA GLU A 163 1.49 23.20 -25.39
C GLU A 163 2.58 23.43 -24.34
N GLY A 164 3.55 22.53 -24.31
CA GLY A 164 4.77 22.64 -23.49
C GLY A 164 4.59 22.38 -21.99
N ILE A 165 3.40 21.95 -21.54
CA ILE A 165 3.19 21.56 -20.14
C ILE A 165 3.58 20.10 -19.91
N ASP A 166 3.92 19.79 -18.68
CA ASP A 166 3.98 18.41 -18.21
C ASP A 166 2.56 17.85 -18.10
N LYS A 167 2.19 16.97 -19.03
CA LYS A 167 0.84 16.38 -19.07
C LYS A 167 0.53 15.51 -17.87
N THR A 168 1.51 15.05 -17.11
CA THR A 168 1.29 14.25 -15.89
C THR A 168 0.74 15.08 -14.75
N THR A 169 0.98 16.39 -14.76
CA THR A 169 0.51 17.36 -13.76
C THR A 169 -0.60 18.28 -14.27
N ALA A 170 -1.10 18.04 -15.49
CA ALA A 170 -2.14 18.86 -16.11
C ALA A 170 -3.42 18.86 -15.29
N THR A 171 -4.07 20.02 -15.25
CA THR A 171 -5.35 20.26 -14.60
C THR A 171 -6.39 20.73 -15.62
N THR A 172 -7.66 20.83 -15.25
CA THR A 172 -8.71 21.36 -16.11
C THR A 172 -8.47 22.81 -16.55
N LYS A 173 -7.62 23.58 -15.83
CA LYS A 173 -7.22 24.94 -16.19
C LYS A 173 -6.27 24.99 -17.39
N ASP A 174 -5.68 23.86 -17.74
CA ASP A 174 -4.75 23.72 -18.85
C ASP A 174 -5.43 23.31 -20.15
N ILE A 175 -6.76 23.16 -20.15
CA ILE A 175 -7.56 22.89 -21.33
C ILE A 175 -7.71 24.20 -22.14
N VAL A 176 -7.19 24.22 -23.37
CA VAL A 176 -7.30 25.37 -24.28
C VAL A 176 -8.43 25.22 -25.29
N GLU A 177 -8.84 24.00 -25.59
CA GLU A 177 -9.98 23.70 -26.45
C GLU A 177 -10.82 22.56 -25.83
N ASN A 178 -12.14 22.73 -25.84
CA ASN A 178 -13.11 21.75 -25.34
C ASN A 178 -14.26 21.67 -26.33
N LYS A 179 -14.10 20.82 -27.36
CA LYS A 179 -14.98 20.76 -28.54
C LYS A 179 -16.44 20.47 -28.24
N LYS A 180 -16.70 19.77 -27.14
CA LYS A 180 -18.06 19.39 -26.73
C LYS A 180 -18.54 20.11 -25.49
N ASN A 181 -17.87 21.17 -25.06
CA ASN A 181 -18.17 21.89 -23.81
C ASN A 181 -18.35 20.94 -22.60
N LEU A 182 -17.49 19.91 -22.51
CA LEU A 182 -17.54 18.92 -21.45
C LEU A 182 -17.38 19.59 -20.09
N LYS A 183 -18.14 19.14 -19.13
CA LYS A 183 -18.00 19.53 -17.72
C LYS A 183 -17.17 18.50 -16.99
N PHE A 184 -16.34 18.95 -16.04
CA PHE A 184 -15.49 18.10 -15.24
C PHE A 184 -15.93 18.17 -13.78
N ASP A 185 -16.10 17.03 -13.16
CA ASP A 185 -16.49 16.88 -11.77
C ASP A 185 -15.50 15.93 -11.07
N ALA A 186 -14.89 16.41 -10.00
CA ALA A 186 -13.88 15.69 -9.21
C ALA A 186 -14.23 15.66 -7.71
N ASP A 187 -15.43 16.11 -7.33
CA ASP A 187 -15.88 16.23 -5.94
C ASP A 187 -16.65 14.98 -5.46
N TYR A 188 -16.09 13.80 -5.70
CA TYR A 188 -16.68 12.51 -5.29
C TYR A 188 -15.95 11.90 -4.13
#